data_fd4442bc2011f03be6c746f45cede0b6
#
_entry.id   fd4442bc2011f03be6c746f45cede0b6
#
_cell.length_a   1.000
_cell.length_b   1.000
_cell.length_c   1.000
_cell.angle_alpha   90.00
_cell.angle_beta   90.00
_cell.angle_gamma   90.00
#
_symmetry.space_group_name_H-M   'P 1'
#
loop_
_entity.id
_entity.type
_entity.pdbx_description
1 polymer ?
#
loop_
_entity_poly.entity_id
_entity_poly.type
_entity_poly.pdbx_seq_one_letter_code
_entity_poly.pdbx_strand_id
1 'polypeptide(L)'
;SGPQAQTRWVLRKALGHGLKTICVVNKIDRDTARPQWVHDKVLELFLELGADDDQFNAPFLYGSAKLGFADHKLDGPRKDMTDLFEAIIERVPPPVVEEAPFRMLVSNIDWDDYVGRMAIGRILSGDVQQGDMVNVMG
;
A
#
# COMPACT_ATOMS: atom_id res chain seq x y z
N SER A 1 2.80 -15.23 14.09
CA SER A 1 1.90 -14.38 14.86
C SER A 1 0.86 -13.81 13.92
N GLY A 2 -0.40 -13.78 14.35
CA GLY A 2 -1.50 -13.17 13.61
C GLY A 2 -1.53 -11.63 13.76
N PRO A 3 -2.69 -11.00 13.45
CA PRO A 3 -2.85 -9.56 13.59
C PRO A 3 -2.65 -9.13 15.06
N GLN A 4 -1.93 -8.03 15.24
CA GLN A 4 -1.61 -7.45 16.54
C GLN A 4 -2.27 -6.07 16.70
N ALA A 5 -2.08 -5.42 17.84
CA ALA A 5 -2.66 -4.11 18.12
C ALA A 5 -2.38 -3.05 17.04
N GLN A 6 -1.15 -3.01 16.52
CA GLN A 6 -0.79 -2.11 15.42
C GLN A 6 -1.53 -2.45 14.12
N THR A 7 -1.66 -3.75 13.79
CA THR A 7 -2.42 -4.19 12.62
C THR A 7 -3.88 -3.71 12.71
N ARG A 8 -4.49 -3.86 13.88
CA ARG A 8 -5.85 -3.38 14.16
C ARG A 8 -5.97 -1.86 13.96
N TRP A 9 -5.03 -1.11 14.50
CA TRP A 9 -5.05 0.34 14.39
C TRP A 9 -4.89 0.83 12.94
N VAL A 10 -3.91 0.29 12.21
CA VAL A 10 -3.65 0.63 10.79
C VAL A 10 -4.85 0.24 9.93
N LEU A 11 -5.37 -0.98 10.09
CA LEU A 11 -6.51 -1.45 9.31
C LEU A 11 -7.75 -0.60 9.56
N ARG A 12 -8.05 -0.24 10.82
CA ARG A 12 -9.15 0.68 11.14
C ARG A 12 -9.05 2.00 10.38
N LYS A 13 -7.84 2.58 10.31
CA LYS A 13 -7.59 3.81 9.57
C LYS A 13 -7.78 3.63 8.07
N ALA A 14 -7.23 2.56 7.50
CA ALA A 14 -7.36 2.25 6.08
C ALA A 14 -8.84 2.06 5.68
N LEU A 15 -9.60 1.28 6.43
CA LEU A 15 -11.03 1.07 6.19
C LEU A 15 -11.82 2.37 6.33
N GLY A 16 -11.55 3.18 7.36
CA GLY A 16 -12.20 4.47 7.56
C GLY A 16 -11.91 5.51 6.46
N HIS A 17 -10.84 5.35 5.72
CA HIS A 17 -10.52 6.15 4.53
C HIS A 17 -11.03 5.52 3.22
N GLY A 18 -11.76 4.42 3.28
CA GLY A 18 -12.27 3.72 2.09
C GLY A 18 -11.15 3.12 1.21
N LEU A 19 -9.97 2.83 1.79
CA LEU A 19 -8.87 2.28 1.02
C LEU A 19 -9.13 0.83 0.63
N LYS A 20 -8.77 0.49 -0.60
CA LYS A 20 -8.73 -0.90 -1.07
C LYS A 20 -7.61 -1.64 -0.35
N THR A 21 -7.92 -2.81 0.17
CA THR A 21 -6.98 -3.62 0.93
C THR A 21 -6.56 -4.87 0.17
N ILE A 22 -5.31 -5.30 0.38
CA ILE A 22 -4.75 -6.58 -0.06
C ILE A 22 -4.08 -7.21 1.16
N CYS A 23 -4.40 -8.46 1.47
CA CYS A 23 -3.88 -9.16 2.62
C CYS A 23 -2.77 -10.12 2.19
N VAL A 24 -1.55 -9.92 2.68
CA VAL A 24 -0.43 -10.83 2.42
C VAL A 24 -0.02 -11.54 3.72
N VAL A 25 -0.27 -12.83 3.79
CA VAL A 25 0.21 -13.70 4.87
C VAL A 25 1.65 -14.09 4.57
N ASN A 26 2.58 -13.32 5.10
CA ASN A 26 4.01 -13.48 4.83
C ASN A 26 4.67 -14.51 5.76
N LYS A 27 5.84 -14.99 5.36
CA LYS A 27 6.68 -15.93 6.13
C LYS A 27 6.06 -17.31 6.30
N ILE A 28 5.32 -17.79 5.30
CA ILE A 28 4.73 -19.13 5.31
C ILE A 28 5.78 -20.26 5.15
N ASP A 29 7.02 -19.89 4.83
CA ASP A 29 8.19 -20.76 4.76
C ASP A 29 8.71 -21.24 6.14
N ARG A 30 8.20 -20.68 7.23
CA ARG A 30 8.64 -21.06 8.58
C ARG A 30 7.87 -22.28 9.10
N ASP A 31 8.55 -23.19 9.77
CA ASP A 31 7.96 -24.39 10.37
C ASP A 31 6.85 -24.07 11.40
N THR A 32 6.95 -22.91 12.05
CA THR A 32 5.95 -22.41 13.00
C THR A 32 4.82 -21.62 12.36
N ALA A 33 4.78 -21.54 11.02
CA ALA A 33 3.75 -20.77 10.31
C ALA A 33 2.37 -21.44 10.48
N ARG A 34 1.35 -20.59 10.68
CA ARG A 34 -0.05 -21.00 10.78
C ARG A 34 -0.89 -20.12 9.85
N PRO A 35 -0.70 -20.23 8.52
CA PRO A 35 -1.29 -19.28 7.57
C PRO A 35 -2.81 -19.30 7.59
N GLN A 36 -3.45 -20.47 7.70
CA GLN A 36 -4.91 -20.56 7.79
C GLN A 36 -5.46 -19.86 9.05
N TRP A 37 -4.86 -20.10 10.19
CA TRP A 37 -5.25 -19.43 11.42
C TRP A 37 -5.07 -17.90 11.34
N VAL A 38 -4.01 -17.43 10.67
CA VAL A 38 -3.79 -15.99 10.44
C VAL A 38 -4.86 -15.41 9.52
N HIS A 39 -5.22 -16.13 8.44
CA HIS A 39 -6.31 -15.76 7.54
C HIS A 39 -7.61 -15.55 8.33
N ASP A 40 -8.03 -16.56 9.11
CA ASP A 40 -9.28 -16.51 9.87
C ASP A 40 -9.27 -15.34 10.87
N LYS A 41 -8.14 -15.09 11.55
CA LYS A 41 -7.99 -13.96 12.48
C LYS A 41 -8.01 -12.59 11.77
N VAL A 42 -7.58 -12.50 10.54
CA VAL A 42 -7.70 -11.27 9.75
C VAL A 42 -9.15 -11.06 9.33
N LEU A 43 -9.87 -12.08 8.90
CA LEU A 43 -11.30 -11.98 8.59
C LEU A 43 -12.14 -11.57 9.82
N GLU A 44 -11.89 -12.18 10.99
CA GLU A 44 -12.52 -11.76 12.25
C GLU A 44 -12.28 -10.26 12.51
N LEU A 45 -11.05 -9.79 12.27
CA LEU A 45 -10.70 -8.39 12.48
C LEU A 45 -11.43 -7.45 11.49
N PHE A 46 -11.62 -7.84 10.23
CA PHE A 46 -12.42 -7.08 9.27
C PHE A 46 -13.87 -6.94 9.75
N LEU A 47 -14.48 -8.02 10.22
CA LEU A 47 -15.84 -8.01 10.78
C LEU A 47 -15.94 -7.09 12.00
N GLU A 48 -15.01 -7.21 12.96
CA GLU A 48 -14.99 -6.37 14.16
C GLU A 48 -14.84 -4.87 13.85
N LEU A 49 -14.15 -4.54 12.76
CA LEU A 49 -13.92 -3.16 12.34
C LEU A 49 -15.03 -2.61 11.45
N GLY A 50 -16.05 -3.42 11.13
CA GLY A 50 -17.18 -3.01 10.30
C GLY A 50 -16.81 -2.78 8.83
N ALA A 51 -15.93 -3.64 8.28
CA ALA A 51 -15.60 -3.61 6.86
C ALA A 51 -16.87 -3.81 6.00
N ASP A 52 -16.94 -3.07 4.90
CA ASP A 52 -17.96 -3.29 3.88
C ASP A 52 -17.68 -4.56 3.06
N ASP A 53 -18.64 -4.96 2.19
CA ASP A 53 -18.52 -6.19 1.41
C ASP A 53 -17.28 -6.21 0.50
N ASP A 54 -16.90 -5.08 -0.10
CA ASP A 54 -15.73 -4.99 -0.95
C ASP A 54 -14.43 -5.09 -0.15
N GLN A 55 -14.40 -4.45 1.01
CA GLN A 55 -13.26 -4.52 1.94
C GLN A 55 -13.11 -5.93 2.53
N PHE A 56 -14.23 -6.57 2.90
CA PHE A 56 -14.22 -7.92 3.43
C PHE A 56 -13.77 -8.97 2.39
N ASN A 57 -14.09 -8.75 1.12
CA ASN A 57 -13.66 -9.58 0.00
C ASN A 57 -12.25 -9.20 -0.53
N ALA A 58 -11.42 -8.57 0.31
CA ALA A 58 -10.04 -8.28 -0.03
C ALA A 58 -9.28 -9.55 -0.44
N PRO A 59 -8.45 -9.53 -1.50
CA PRO A 59 -7.67 -10.69 -1.90
C PRO A 59 -6.65 -11.05 -0.81
N PHE A 60 -6.55 -12.35 -0.54
CA PHE A 60 -5.51 -12.93 0.31
C PHE A 60 -4.44 -13.56 -0.56
N LEU A 61 -3.19 -13.30 -0.19
CA LEU A 61 -2.04 -13.98 -0.76
C LEU A 61 -1.19 -14.60 0.36
N TYR A 62 -0.54 -15.70 0.03
CA TYR A 62 0.31 -16.47 0.93
C TYR A 62 1.72 -16.50 0.35
N GLY A 63 2.70 -16.03 1.11
CA GLY A 63 4.02 -15.89 0.51
C GLY A 63 5.18 -15.86 1.50
N SER A 64 6.36 -15.79 0.91
CA SER A 64 7.61 -15.52 1.60
C SER A 64 8.40 -14.47 0.83
N ALA A 65 8.47 -13.27 1.36
CA ALA A 65 9.29 -12.22 0.79
C ALA A 65 10.79 -12.60 0.75
N LYS A 66 11.23 -13.45 1.70
CA LYS A 66 12.61 -13.97 1.71
C LYS A 66 12.90 -14.88 0.51
N LEU A 67 11.91 -15.70 0.13
CA LEU A 67 12.04 -16.66 -0.97
C LEU A 67 11.52 -16.10 -2.30
N GLY A 68 10.92 -14.89 -2.30
CA GLY A 68 10.52 -14.19 -3.50
C GLY A 68 9.25 -14.73 -4.15
N PHE A 69 8.26 -15.20 -3.38
CA PHE A 69 7.00 -15.67 -3.94
C PHE A 69 5.79 -15.20 -3.14
N ALA A 70 4.64 -15.08 -3.82
CA ALA A 70 3.33 -14.90 -3.24
C ALA A 70 2.27 -15.50 -4.16
N ASP A 71 1.40 -16.34 -3.63
CA ASP A 71 0.37 -17.06 -4.37
C ASP A 71 -1.02 -16.80 -3.76
N HIS A 72 -2.07 -16.84 -4.58
CA HIS A 72 -3.46 -16.76 -4.09
C HIS A 72 -3.87 -17.97 -3.26
N LYS A 73 -3.20 -19.11 -3.43
CA LYS A 73 -3.47 -20.34 -2.70
C LYS A 73 -2.29 -20.74 -1.83
N LEU A 74 -2.60 -21.31 -0.68
CA LEU A 74 -1.58 -21.78 0.28
C LEU A 74 -0.68 -22.88 -0.31
N ASP A 75 -1.23 -23.71 -1.17
CA ASP A 75 -0.57 -24.79 -1.93
C ASP A 75 -0.15 -24.38 -3.35
N GLY A 76 -0.06 -23.07 -3.59
CA GLY A 76 0.35 -22.52 -4.87
C GLY A 76 1.77 -22.91 -5.29
N PRO A 77 2.17 -22.60 -6.54
CA PRO A 77 3.43 -23.05 -7.14
C PRO A 77 4.70 -22.46 -6.52
N ARG A 78 4.58 -21.42 -5.69
CA ARG A 78 5.68 -20.72 -4.99
C ARG A 78 6.78 -20.24 -5.93
N LYS A 79 6.38 -19.71 -7.08
CA LYS A 79 7.27 -19.43 -8.20
C LYS A 79 7.86 -18.02 -8.13
N ASP A 80 7.01 -17.01 -8.02
CA ASP A 80 7.40 -15.60 -8.06
C ASP A 80 6.35 -14.70 -7.37
N MET A 81 6.43 -13.39 -7.59
CA MET A 81 5.51 -12.38 -7.00
C MET A 81 4.41 -11.93 -7.98
N THR A 82 4.20 -12.62 -9.09
CA THR A 82 3.26 -12.19 -10.15
C THR A 82 1.86 -12.01 -9.59
N ASP A 83 1.32 -12.97 -8.84
CA ASP A 83 -0.02 -12.89 -8.25
C ASP A 83 -0.19 -11.63 -7.37
N LEU A 84 0.85 -11.24 -6.63
CA LEU A 84 0.82 -10.02 -5.82
C LEU A 84 0.79 -8.76 -6.69
N PHE A 85 1.59 -8.70 -7.74
CA PHE A 85 1.62 -7.55 -8.63
C PHE A 85 0.30 -7.41 -9.41
N GLU A 86 -0.27 -8.52 -9.86
CA GLU A 86 -1.58 -8.53 -10.51
C GLU A 86 -2.68 -8.06 -9.55
N ALA A 87 -2.69 -8.54 -8.31
CA ALA A 87 -3.63 -8.08 -7.29
C ALA A 87 -3.50 -6.57 -7.00
N ILE A 88 -2.27 -6.01 -7.03
CA ILE A 88 -2.05 -4.58 -6.87
C ILE A 88 -2.63 -3.81 -8.06
N ILE A 89 -2.34 -4.24 -9.29
CA ILE A 89 -2.82 -3.59 -10.52
C ILE A 89 -4.36 -3.61 -10.58
N GLU A 90 -4.97 -4.71 -10.18
CA GLU A 90 -6.42 -4.87 -10.19
C GLU A 90 -7.13 -4.06 -9.10
N ARG A 91 -6.56 -4.05 -7.89
CA ARG A 91 -7.23 -3.47 -6.71
C ARG A 91 -6.90 -2.00 -6.48
N VAL A 92 -5.69 -1.56 -6.77
CA VAL A 92 -5.26 -0.20 -6.47
C VAL A 92 -5.54 0.72 -7.66
N PRO A 93 -6.45 1.70 -7.50
CA PRO A 93 -6.75 2.61 -8.61
C PRO A 93 -5.51 3.44 -8.96
N PRO A 94 -5.34 3.81 -10.24
CA PRO A 94 -4.29 4.72 -10.64
C PRO A 94 -4.49 6.11 -10.00
N PRO A 95 -3.43 6.91 -9.87
CA PRO A 95 -3.56 8.27 -9.37
C PRO A 95 -4.47 9.10 -10.28
N VAL A 96 -5.31 9.94 -9.67
CA VAL A 96 -6.08 10.94 -10.42
C VAL A 96 -5.12 12.03 -10.88
N VAL A 97 -4.99 12.21 -12.19
CA VAL A 97 -4.19 13.27 -12.80
C VAL A 97 -5.15 14.36 -13.27
N GLU A 98 -5.01 15.56 -12.72
CA GLU A 98 -5.73 16.74 -13.22
C GLU A 98 -4.93 17.40 -14.36
N GLU A 99 -5.56 17.57 -15.52
CA GLU A 99 -5.02 18.40 -16.60
C GLU A 99 -5.19 19.89 -16.23
N ALA A 100 -4.23 20.41 -15.51
CA ALA A 100 -4.21 21.80 -15.02
C ALA A 100 -2.75 22.30 -14.99
N PRO A 101 -2.51 23.61 -14.87
CA PRO A 101 -1.15 24.14 -14.68
C PRO A 101 -0.43 23.46 -13.53
N PHE A 102 0.91 23.45 -13.60
CA PHE A 102 1.74 22.86 -12.56
C PHE A 102 1.38 23.39 -11.17
N ARG A 103 1.14 22.46 -10.26
CA ARG A 103 0.81 22.75 -8.86
C ARG A 103 1.42 21.67 -7.97
N MET A 104 2.23 22.10 -7.01
CA MET A 104 2.87 21.23 -6.04
C MET A 104 2.58 21.66 -4.61
N LEU A 105 2.14 20.74 -3.78
CA LEU A 105 2.02 20.95 -2.34
C LEU A 105 3.36 20.63 -1.69
N VAL A 106 4.03 21.66 -1.15
CA VAL A 106 5.28 21.49 -0.40
C VAL A 106 4.95 20.94 0.98
N SER A 107 5.50 19.78 1.30
CA SER A 107 5.33 19.10 2.60
C SER A 107 6.55 19.20 3.50
N ASN A 108 7.73 19.44 2.93
CA ASN A 108 8.98 19.57 3.66
C ASN A 108 9.92 20.52 2.95
N ILE A 109 10.83 21.13 3.71
CA ILE A 109 11.91 21.99 3.21
C ILE A 109 13.21 21.39 3.70
N ASP A 110 14.18 21.27 2.81
CA ASP A 110 15.53 20.82 3.10
C ASP A 110 16.54 21.86 2.63
N TRP A 111 17.80 21.69 2.97
CA TRP A 111 18.88 22.58 2.62
C TRP A 111 20.11 21.79 2.14
N ASP A 112 20.67 22.22 1.05
CA ASP A 112 21.96 21.73 0.55
C ASP A 112 22.90 22.93 0.38
N ASP A 113 24.16 22.74 0.72
CA ASP A 113 25.14 23.84 0.71
C ASP A 113 25.47 24.36 -0.69
N TYR A 114 25.19 23.57 -1.73
CA TYR A 114 25.45 23.92 -3.14
C TYR A 114 24.22 24.47 -3.85
N VAL A 115 23.06 23.79 -3.73
CA VAL A 115 21.81 24.20 -4.41
C VAL A 115 20.94 25.10 -3.54
N GLY A 116 21.21 25.20 -2.25
CA GLY A 116 20.47 26.02 -1.32
C GLY A 116 19.18 25.37 -0.82
N ARG A 117 18.13 26.15 -0.69
CA ARG A 117 16.85 25.68 -0.15
C ARG A 117 16.12 24.80 -1.16
N MET A 118 15.76 23.58 -0.74
CA MET A 118 15.02 22.61 -1.51
C MET A 118 13.61 22.44 -0.96
N ALA A 119 12.63 22.44 -1.86
CA ALA A 119 11.24 22.15 -1.53
C ALA A 119 10.90 20.71 -1.95
N ILE A 120 10.44 19.91 -0.99
CA ILE A 120 10.02 18.52 -1.21
C ILE A 120 8.51 18.46 -1.08
N GLY A 121 7.83 17.87 -2.07
CA GLY A 121 6.38 17.85 -2.05
C GLY A 121 5.75 16.92 -3.08
N ARG A 122 4.43 16.97 -3.13
CA ARG A 122 3.61 16.20 -4.06
C ARG A 122 3.11 17.09 -5.19
N ILE A 123 3.35 16.68 -6.42
CA ILE A 123 2.73 17.31 -7.60
C ILE A 123 1.24 16.93 -7.59
N LEU A 124 0.38 17.93 -7.61
CA LEU A 124 -1.08 17.77 -7.62
C LEU A 124 -1.65 17.85 -9.04
N SER A 125 -1.05 18.65 -9.90
CA SER A 125 -1.46 18.82 -11.30
C SER A 125 -0.29 19.30 -12.16
N GLY A 126 -0.40 19.11 -13.48
CA GLY A 126 0.60 19.50 -14.47
C GLY A 126 1.93 18.79 -14.32
N ASP A 127 2.91 19.29 -15.04
CA ASP A 127 4.29 18.80 -15.07
C ASP A 127 5.28 19.94 -14.88
N VAL A 128 6.52 19.61 -14.55
CA VAL A 128 7.62 20.54 -14.38
C VAL A 128 8.92 19.91 -14.85
N GLN A 129 9.75 20.68 -15.52
CA GLN A 129 11.06 20.24 -15.99
C GLN A 129 12.18 21.03 -15.31
N GLN A 130 13.39 20.48 -15.37
CA GLN A 130 14.55 21.15 -14.82
C GLN A 130 14.81 22.47 -15.59
N GLY A 131 14.89 23.57 -14.85
CA GLY A 131 15.07 24.91 -15.40
C GLY A 131 13.79 25.73 -15.55
N ASP A 132 12.63 25.13 -15.31
CA ASP A 132 11.36 25.86 -15.33
C ASP A 132 11.28 26.87 -14.18
N MET A 133 10.70 28.02 -14.46
CA MET A 133 10.38 29.04 -13.46
C MET A 133 9.05 28.72 -12.80
N VAL A 134 9.04 28.60 -11.47
CA VAL A 134 7.83 28.34 -10.69
C VAL A 134 7.56 29.48 -9.71
N ASN A 135 6.29 29.75 -9.43
CA ASN A 135 5.87 30.73 -8.43
C ASN A 135 5.62 30.02 -7.11
N VAL A 136 6.19 30.56 -6.02
CA VAL A 136 5.90 30.11 -4.65
C VAL A 136 4.76 30.95 -4.11
N MET A 137 3.69 30.29 -3.70
CA MET A 137 2.53 30.92 -3.05
C MET A 137 2.55 30.58 -1.56
N GLY A 138 2.42 31.58 -0.71
CA GLY A 138 2.35 31.47 0.74
C GLY A 138 0.92 31.54 1.27
#